data_8ebecf90f6cd4164b9d0bf2c261f4e23
#
_entry.id   8ebecf90f6cd4164b9d0bf2c261f4e23
#
_cell.length_a   1.000
_cell.length_b   1.000
_cell.length_c   1.000
_cell.angle_alpha   90.00
_cell.angle_beta   90.00
_cell.angle_gamma   90.00
#
_symmetry.space_group_name_H-M   'P 1'
#
loop_
_entity.id
_entity.type
_entity.pdbx_description
1 polymer ?
#
loop_
_entity_poly.entity_id
_entity_poly.type
_entity_poly.pdbx_seq_one_letter_code
_entity_poly.pdbx_strand_id
1 'polypeptide(L)' 'MMEKLTTHKQYDETKARVEQLIAEATAKGLLEPDMDNDYTREISLLSQQMAAYEDR' A
#
# COMPACT_ATOMS: atom_id res chain seq x y z
N MET A 1 13.97 6.50 -4.59
CA MET A 1 13.71 7.33 -3.41
C MET A 1 12.22 7.48 -3.22
N MET A 2 11.77 7.24 -2.00
CA MET A 2 10.34 7.37 -1.70
C MET A 2 9.99 8.80 -1.37
N GLU A 3 8.94 9.29 -1.99
CA GLU A 3 8.46 10.62 -1.71
C GLU A 3 7.39 10.57 -0.64
N LYS A 4 7.39 11.60 0.21
CA LYS A 4 6.32 11.76 1.17
C LYS A 4 5.05 12.19 0.47
N LEU A 5 3.93 11.73 0.97
CA LEU A 5 2.64 12.17 0.46
C LEU A 5 2.41 13.60 0.93
N THR A 6 2.32 14.52 -0.01
CA THR A 6 2.16 15.93 0.30
C THR A 6 0.84 16.50 -0.17
N THR A 7 0.13 15.79 -1.05
CA THR A 7 -1.13 16.25 -1.60
C THR A 7 -2.20 15.18 -1.47
N HIS A 8 -3.44 15.62 -1.45
CA HIS A 8 -4.58 14.69 -1.43
C HIS A 8 -4.58 13.79 -2.66
N LYS A 9 -4.14 14.32 -3.80
CA LYS A 9 -4.08 13.54 -5.03
C LYS A 9 -3.11 12.37 -4.87
N GLN A 10 -1.95 12.62 -4.29
CA GLN A 10 -0.97 11.56 -4.05
C GLN A 10 -1.52 10.50 -3.10
N TYR A 11 -2.24 10.94 -2.08
CA TYR A 11 -2.87 10.02 -1.14
C TYR A 11 -3.88 9.12 -1.86
N ASP A 12 -4.73 9.71 -2.70
CA ASP A 12 -5.73 8.94 -3.44
C ASP A 12 -5.07 7.94 -4.39
N GLU A 13 -4.00 8.35 -5.07
CA GLU A 13 -3.28 7.47 -5.98
C GLU A 13 -2.64 6.30 -5.22
N THR A 14 -2.07 6.59 -4.06
CA THR A 14 -1.48 5.56 -3.24
C THR A 14 -2.52 4.58 -2.74
N LYS A 15 -3.67 5.10 -2.32
CA LYS A 15 -4.77 4.27 -1.86
C LYS A 15 -5.27 3.35 -2.97
N ALA A 16 -5.42 3.88 -4.18
CA ALA A 16 -5.83 3.06 -5.32
C ALA A 16 -4.81 1.96 -5.62
N ARG A 17 -3.53 2.28 -5.50
CA ARG A 17 -2.48 1.30 -5.70
C ARG A 17 -2.55 0.19 -4.68
N VAL A 18 -2.75 0.55 -3.42
CA VAL A 18 -2.87 -0.46 -2.35
C VAL A 18 -4.05 -1.38 -2.62
N GLU A 19 -5.19 -0.81 -2.99
CA GLU A 19 -6.38 -1.62 -3.29
C GLU A 19 -6.12 -2.57 -4.44
N GLN A 20 -5.42 -2.11 -5.47
CA GLN A 20 -5.08 -2.95 -6.60
C GLN A 20 -4.17 -4.09 -6.18
N LEU A 21 -3.17 -3.80 -5.38
CA LEU A 21 -2.24 -4.84 -4.89
C LEU A 21 -2.97 -5.87 -4.05
N ILE A 22 -3.87 -5.43 -3.19
CA ILE A 22 -4.64 -6.34 -2.36
C ILE A 22 -5.51 -7.25 -3.24
N ALA A 23 -6.17 -6.67 -4.24
CA ALA A 23 -7.02 -7.45 -5.13
C ALA A 23 -6.21 -8.50 -5.90
N GLU A 24 -5.04 -8.11 -6.42
CA GLU A 24 -4.20 -9.04 -7.15
C GLU A 24 -3.66 -10.13 -6.24
N ALA A 25 -3.18 -9.75 -5.06
CA ALA A 25 -2.64 -10.72 -4.11
C ALA A 25 -3.72 -11.69 -3.64
N THR A 26 -4.93 -11.19 -3.42
CA THR A 26 -6.05 -12.03 -3.03
C THR A 26 -6.38 -13.04 -4.12
N ALA A 27 -6.42 -12.58 -5.38
CA ALA A 27 -6.71 -13.45 -6.50
C ALA A 27 -5.66 -14.54 -6.65
N LYS A 28 -4.42 -14.26 -6.28
CA LYS A 28 -3.32 -15.22 -6.38
C LYS A 28 -3.12 -16.04 -5.11
N GLY A 29 -3.86 -15.73 -4.05
CA GLY A 29 -3.71 -16.40 -2.77
C GLY A 29 -2.45 -16.03 -2.03
N LEU A 30 -1.96 -14.81 -2.20
CA LEU A 30 -0.68 -14.37 -1.64
C LEU A 30 -0.80 -13.49 -0.40
N LEU A 31 -2.00 -13.37 0.17
CA LEU A 31 -2.22 -12.51 1.34
C LEU A 31 -2.36 -13.31 2.64
N GLU A 32 -1.68 -14.43 2.75
CA GLU A 32 -1.69 -15.17 4.00
C GLU A 32 -0.82 -14.46 5.04
N PRO A 33 -1.21 -14.50 6.33
CA PRO A 33 -0.50 -13.74 7.37
C PRO A 33 0.98 -14.04 7.49
N ASP A 34 1.38 -15.26 7.22
CA ASP A 34 2.77 -15.67 7.36
C ASP A 34 3.57 -15.51 6.08
N MET A 35 2.94 -15.01 5.01
CA MET A 35 3.59 -14.93 3.73
C MET A 35 4.33 -13.61 3.56
N ASP A 36 5.59 -13.70 3.17
CA ASP A 36 6.42 -12.54 2.91
C ASP A 36 6.75 -12.53 1.42
N ASN A 37 6.14 -11.61 0.69
CA ASN A 37 6.36 -11.48 -0.74
C ASN A 37 6.31 -10.00 -1.13
N ASP A 38 6.55 -9.72 -2.41
CA ASP A 38 6.59 -8.34 -2.89
C ASP A 38 5.26 -7.62 -2.65
N TYR A 39 4.14 -8.32 -2.77
CA TYR A 39 2.83 -7.69 -2.54
C TYR A 39 2.69 -7.24 -1.09
N THR A 40 3.01 -8.12 -0.15
CA THR A 40 2.84 -7.77 1.27
C THR A 40 3.79 -6.65 1.67
N ARG A 41 5.00 -6.65 1.15
CA ARG A 41 5.97 -5.61 1.44
C ARG A 41 5.53 -4.26 0.89
N GLU A 42 5.07 -4.24 -0.36
CA GLU A 42 4.65 -3.00 -0.97
C GLU A 42 3.40 -2.46 -0.30
N ILE A 43 2.44 -3.32 0.00
CA ILE A 43 1.22 -2.90 0.69
C ILE A 43 1.58 -2.28 2.05
N SER A 44 2.46 -2.92 2.80
CA SER A 44 2.88 -2.41 4.10
C SER A 44 3.54 -1.03 3.96
N LEU A 45 4.42 -0.89 2.98
CA LEU A 45 5.13 0.35 2.75
C LEU A 45 4.19 1.50 2.40
N LEU A 46 3.28 1.24 1.46
CA LEU A 46 2.31 2.25 1.05
C LEU A 46 1.35 2.59 2.18
N SER A 47 0.97 1.61 2.99
CA SER A 47 0.11 1.85 4.14
C SER A 47 0.79 2.76 5.15
N GLN A 48 2.08 2.61 5.34
CA GLN A 48 2.83 3.50 6.24
C GLN A 48 2.84 4.93 5.72
N GLN A 49 2.98 5.11 4.41
CA GLN A 49 2.94 6.43 3.82
C GLN A 49 1.57 7.08 4.02
N MET A 50 0.51 6.30 3.85
CA MET A 50 -0.84 6.82 4.03
C MET A 50 -1.09 7.20 5.49
N ALA A 51 -0.62 6.37 6.42
CA ALA A 51 -0.77 6.65 7.83
C ALA A 51 -0.04 7.94 8.22
N ALA A 52 1.15 8.16 7.68
CA ALA A 52 1.91 9.37 7.94
C ALA A 52 1.17 10.60 7.42
N TYR A 53 0.51 10.49 6.28
CA TYR A 53 -0.27 11.58 5.72
C TYR A 53 -1.48 11.89 6.61
N GLU A 54 -2.17 10.82 7.05
CA GLU A 54 -3.38 10.98 7.87
C GLU A 54 -3.07 11.50 9.27
N ASP A 55 -1.87 11.31 9.74
CA ASP A 55 -1.47 11.66 11.10
C ASP A 55 -1.12 13.14 11.24
N ARG A 56 -1.39 13.95 10.27
CA ARG A 56 -1.12 15.38 10.32
C ARG A 56 -2.20 16.16 11.03
#